data_3df9043b3fb9308e6036c4a27d8cb744
#
_entry.id   3df9043b3fb9308e6036c4a27d8cb744
#
_cell.length_a   1.000
_cell.length_b   1.000
_cell.length_c   1.000
_cell.angle_alpha   90.00
_cell.angle_beta   90.00
_cell.angle_gamma   90.00
#
_symmetry.space_group_name_H-M   'P 1'
#
loop_
_entity.id
_entity.type
_entity.pdbx_description
1 polymer ?
#
loop_
_entity_poly.entity_id
_entity_poly.type
_entity_poly.pdbx_seq_one_letter_code
_entity_poly.pdbx_strand_id
1 'polypeptide(L)'
;IMTENGPDVTSSSSLFKGKRVAVFGLPGAFTKTCSSQHLPGFVQHADAIKAKGVNSIICLSVNDPWVMDAWGQAHGVGDKILMIGDGALNFTKSTGLELDLSEKCYGVRCQRFSMIVDNGVIETLHFEKGGFGETSAERLLKDL
;
A
#
# COMPACT_ATOMS: atom_id res chain seq x y z
N ILE A 1 -5.84 6.00 8.99
CA ILE A 1 -4.54 6.66 8.93
C ILE A 1 -4.19 7.31 10.27
N MET A 2 -2.91 7.49 10.51
CA MET A 2 -2.46 8.29 11.66
C MET A 2 -2.38 9.75 11.27
N THR A 3 -2.91 10.63 12.12
CA THR A 3 -2.86 12.08 11.95
C THR A 3 -2.17 12.73 13.16
N GLU A 4 -1.93 14.04 13.10
CA GLU A 4 -1.39 14.79 14.25
C GLU A 4 -2.28 14.69 15.49
N ASN A 5 -3.58 14.45 15.30
CA ASN A 5 -4.57 14.33 16.37
C ASN A 5 -4.88 12.87 16.74
N GLY A 6 -4.10 11.92 16.26
CA GLY A 6 -4.32 10.49 16.45
C GLY A 6 -4.91 9.82 15.22
N PRO A 7 -5.35 8.55 15.33
CA PRO A 7 -5.90 7.82 14.21
C PRO A 7 -7.23 8.39 13.74
N ASP A 8 -7.45 8.40 12.42
CA ASP A 8 -8.68 8.88 11.82
C ASP A 8 -9.07 7.97 10.64
N VAL A 9 -10.35 7.98 10.32
CA VAL A 9 -10.89 7.22 9.18
C VAL A 9 -10.81 8.08 7.93
N THR A 10 -10.28 7.49 6.85
CA THR A 10 -10.31 8.11 5.54
C THR A 10 -11.18 7.28 4.59
N SER A 11 -11.51 7.83 3.43
CA SER A 11 -12.32 7.15 2.43
C SER A 11 -11.58 7.05 1.10
N SER A 12 -11.95 6.07 0.28
CA SER A 12 -11.43 5.96 -1.09
C SER A 12 -11.73 7.22 -1.91
N SER A 13 -12.91 7.81 -1.71
CA SER A 13 -13.27 9.07 -2.38
C SER A 13 -12.27 10.19 -2.07
N SER A 14 -11.91 10.38 -0.80
CA SER A 14 -10.92 11.39 -0.38
C SER A 14 -9.54 11.10 -0.94
N LEU A 15 -9.16 9.83 -1.02
CA LEU A 15 -7.83 9.42 -1.46
C LEU A 15 -7.64 9.52 -2.97
N PHE A 16 -8.68 9.24 -3.76
CA PHE A 16 -8.55 9.02 -5.20
C PHE A 16 -9.20 10.08 -6.08
N LYS A 17 -10.20 10.80 -5.61
CA LYS A 17 -10.96 11.74 -6.45
C LYS A 17 -10.06 12.84 -7.01
N GLY A 18 -10.05 12.96 -8.34
CA GLY A 18 -9.27 13.97 -9.03
C GLY A 18 -7.76 13.78 -8.95
N LYS A 19 -7.29 12.60 -8.55
CA LYS A 19 -5.87 12.32 -8.35
C LYS A 19 -5.45 11.06 -9.08
N ARG A 20 -4.18 11.04 -9.48
CA ARG A 20 -3.50 9.82 -9.92
C ARG A 20 -2.66 9.30 -8.78
N VAL A 21 -2.94 8.08 -8.33
CA VAL A 21 -2.37 7.51 -7.10
C VAL A 21 -1.74 6.16 -7.40
N ALA A 22 -0.52 5.96 -6.91
CA ALA A 22 0.10 4.65 -6.87
C ALA A 22 -0.21 4.01 -5.52
N VAL A 23 -0.79 2.80 -5.53
CA VAL A 23 -1.10 2.05 -4.32
C VAL A 23 -0.35 0.74 -4.35
N PHE A 24 0.33 0.41 -3.28
CA PHE A 24 0.85 -0.93 -3.09
C PHE A 24 0.39 -1.48 -1.75
N GLY A 25 0.14 -2.77 -1.72
CA GLY A 25 -0.31 -3.47 -0.53
C GLY A 25 0.47 -4.75 -0.30
N LEU A 26 0.43 -5.22 0.93
CA LEU A 26 1.26 -6.34 1.35
C LEU A 26 0.62 -7.05 2.55
N PRO A 27 0.99 -8.33 2.77
CA PRO A 27 0.36 -9.13 3.82
C PRO A 27 0.57 -8.64 5.25
N GLY A 28 1.63 -7.86 5.52
CA GLY A 28 1.80 -7.38 6.89
C GLY A 28 2.98 -6.47 7.10
N ALA A 29 2.76 -5.38 7.86
CA ALA A 29 3.82 -4.53 8.39
C ALA A 29 4.79 -5.37 9.23
N PHE A 30 6.06 -4.99 9.22
CA PHE A 30 7.15 -5.65 9.96
C PHE A 30 7.42 -7.11 9.57
N THR A 31 6.81 -7.62 8.51
CA THR A 31 7.10 -8.95 7.99
C THR A 31 8.29 -8.94 7.03
N LYS A 32 8.87 -10.10 6.74
CA LYS A 32 10.19 -10.24 6.10
C LYS A 32 10.31 -9.51 4.75
N THR A 33 9.62 -9.94 3.73
CA THR A 33 9.72 -9.36 2.37
C THR A 33 9.13 -7.95 2.31
N CYS A 34 8.07 -7.70 3.06
CA CYS A 34 7.43 -6.39 3.14
C CYS A 34 8.41 -5.33 3.67
N SER A 35 9.20 -5.68 4.70
CA SER A 35 10.16 -4.78 5.34
C SER A 35 11.50 -4.71 4.62
N SER A 36 11.94 -5.79 3.96
CA SER A 36 13.28 -5.84 3.35
C SER A 36 13.29 -5.41 1.90
N GLN A 37 12.17 -5.51 1.18
CA GLN A 37 12.13 -5.28 -0.27
C GLN A 37 10.99 -4.38 -0.72
N HIS A 38 9.74 -4.67 -0.34
CA HIS A 38 8.58 -3.99 -0.94
C HIS A 38 8.50 -2.53 -0.53
N LEU A 39 8.39 -2.23 0.75
CA LEU A 39 8.35 -0.86 1.24
C LEU A 39 9.64 -0.08 0.91
N PRO A 40 10.84 -0.62 1.16
CA PRO A 40 12.07 0.11 0.82
C PRO A 40 12.19 0.47 -0.66
N GLY A 41 11.75 -0.39 -1.56
CA GLY A 41 11.75 -0.10 -3.00
C GLY A 41 10.88 1.10 -3.34
N PHE A 42 9.69 1.21 -2.75
CA PHE A 42 8.82 2.38 -2.96
C PHE A 42 9.36 3.64 -2.31
N VAL A 43 10.00 3.55 -1.16
CA VAL A 43 10.69 4.70 -0.54
C VAL A 43 11.80 5.21 -1.46
N GLN A 44 12.62 4.31 -1.99
CA GLN A 44 13.73 4.64 -2.89
C GLN A 44 13.24 5.30 -4.18
N HIS A 45 12.16 4.82 -4.77
CA HIS A 45 11.64 5.28 -6.05
C HIS A 45 10.50 6.30 -5.95
N ALA A 46 10.15 6.77 -4.75
CA ALA A 46 9.03 7.66 -4.52
C ALA A 46 9.08 8.92 -5.38
N ASP A 47 10.24 9.59 -5.42
CA ASP A 47 10.39 10.82 -6.21
C ASP A 47 10.27 10.57 -7.71
N ALA A 48 10.82 9.46 -8.20
CA ALA A 48 10.71 9.07 -9.62
C ALA A 48 9.26 8.77 -10.00
N ILE A 49 8.50 8.12 -9.13
CA ILE A 49 7.09 7.82 -9.34
C ILE A 49 6.28 9.11 -9.42
N LYS A 50 6.48 10.02 -8.47
CA LYS A 50 5.78 11.32 -8.45
C LYS A 50 6.15 12.19 -9.65
N ALA A 51 7.40 12.14 -10.11
CA ALA A 51 7.84 12.88 -11.30
C ALA A 51 7.11 12.46 -12.58
N LYS A 52 6.51 11.27 -12.60
CA LYS A 52 5.71 10.77 -13.73
C LYS A 52 4.22 11.11 -13.63
N GLY A 53 3.84 12.08 -12.79
CA GLY A 53 2.47 12.58 -12.69
C GLY A 53 1.63 11.91 -11.62
N VAL A 54 2.22 11.14 -10.72
CA VAL A 54 1.53 10.54 -9.57
C VAL A 54 1.45 11.55 -8.44
N ASN A 55 0.24 11.84 -7.98
CA ASN A 55 -0.01 12.82 -6.92
C ASN A 55 0.37 12.30 -5.54
N SER A 56 0.11 11.02 -5.26
CA SER A 56 0.42 10.41 -3.97
C SER A 56 0.73 8.92 -4.11
N ILE A 57 1.46 8.40 -3.14
CA ILE A 57 1.78 6.98 -3.03
C ILE A 57 1.19 6.48 -1.73
N ILE A 58 0.47 5.37 -1.79
CA ILE A 58 -0.20 4.75 -0.64
C ILE A 58 0.37 3.36 -0.41
N CYS A 59 0.72 3.08 0.85
CA CYS A 59 1.02 1.73 1.34
C CYS A 59 -0.17 1.25 2.18
N LEU A 60 -0.72 0.09 1.84
CA LEU A 60 -1.89 -0.47 2.50
C LEU A 60 -1.60 -1.87 3.03
N SER A 61 -2.04 -2.13 4.24
CA SER A 61 -1.98 -3.48 4.82
C SER A 61 -3.12 -3.68 5.81
N VAL A 62 -3.48 -4.94 6.05
CA VAL A 62 -4.48 -5.32 7.05
C VAL A 62 -3.81 -5.30 8.42
N ASN A 63 -3.55 -4.09 8.88
CA ASN A 63 -2.98 -3.75 10.19
C ASN A 63 -3.74 -2.52 10.69
N ASP A 64 -3.55 -2.17 11.95
CA ASP A 64 -4.12 -0.93 12.49
C ASP A 64 -3.23 0.30 12.16
N PRO A 65 -3.75 1.52 12.35
CA PRO A 65 -3.00 2.73 12.00
C PRO A 65 -1.77 2.97 12.87
N TRP A 66 -1.74 2.52 14.12
CA TRP A 66 -0.55 2.65 14.97
C TRP A 66 0.61 1.81 14.45
N VAL A 67 0.31 0.57 14.05
CA VAL A 67 1.33 -0.33 13.46
C VAL A 67 1.83 0.23 12.14
N MET A 68 0.94 0.73 11.28
CA MET A 68 1.31 1.30 10.00
C MET A 68 2.16 2.57 10.17
N ASP A 69 1.81 3.43 11.08
CA ASP A 69 2.59 4.63 11.39
C ASP A 69 3.99 4.28 11.91
N ALA A 70 4.07 3.38 12.89
CA ALA A 70 5.35 2.93 13.45
C ALA A 70 6.24 2.29 12.37
N TRP A 71 5.66 1.49 11.49
CA TRP A 71 6.39 0.85 10.41
C TRP A 71 6.91 1.89 9.40
N GLY A 72 6.08 2.85 9.05
CA GLY A 72 6.49 3.97 8.20
C GLY A 72 7.64 4.76 8.79
N GLN A 73 7.59 5.07 10.08
CA GLN A 73 8.68 5.77 10.79
C GLN A 73 9.97 4.95 10.79
N ALA A 74 9.87 3.64 11.04
CA ALA A 74 11.02 2.74 11.04
C ALA A 74 11.73 2.69 9.68
N HIS A 75 11.00 2.93 8.59
CA HIS A 75 11.54 2.94 7.22
C HIS A 75 11.75 4.34 6.64
N GLY A 76 11.56 5.37 7.43
CA GLY A 76 11.84 6.76 7.02
C GLY A 76 10.98 7.25 5.86
N VAL A 77 9.71 6.83 5.80
CA VAL A 77 8.83 7.21 4.69
C VAL A 77 8.52 8.71 4.65
N GLY A 78 8.56 9.38 5.80
CA GLY A 78 8.24 10.81 5.89
C GLY A 78 6.87 11.11 5.28
N ASP A 79 6.83 12.10 4.41
CA ASP A 79 5.64 12.48 3.64
C ASP A 79 5.60 11.85 2.24
N LYS A 80 6.55 10.98 1.92
CA LYS A 80 6.64 10.36 0.59
C LYS A 80 5.55 9.32 0.35
N ILE A 81 5.16 8.60 1.38
CA ILE A 81 4.18 7.50 1.30
C ILE A 81 3.17 7.65 2.43
N LEU A 82 1.89 7.62 2.06
CA LEU A 82 0.80 7.60 3.03
C LEU A 82 0.56 6.17 3.50
N MET A 83 0.72 5.94 4.80
CA MET A 83 0.57 4.61 5.41
C MET A 83 -0.88 4.41 5.86
N ILE A 84 -1.56 3.40 5.29
CA ILE A 84 -2.97 3.14 5.56
C ILE A 84 -3.16 1.75 6.16
N GLY A 85 -3.87 1.71 7.29
CA GLY A 85 -4.31 0.46 7.91
C GLY A 85 -5.72 0.11 7.43
N ASP A 86 -5.87 -1.05 6.78
CA ASP A 86 -7.15 -1.61 6.36
C ASP A 86 -7.58 -2.72 7.33
N GLY A 87 -7.57 -2.41 8.62
CA GLY A 87 -7.80 -3.39 9.68
C GLY A 87 -9.15 -4.11 9.61
N ALA A 88 -10.16 -3.45 9.08
CA ALA A 88 -11.49 -4.03 8.89
C ALA A 88 -11.67 -4.71 7.52
N LEU A 89 -10.64 -4.77 6.69
CA LEU A 89 -10.67 -5.40 5.36
C LEU A 89 -11.60 -4.71 4.34
N ASN A 90 -12.02 -3.48 4.57
CA ASN A 90 -12.99 -2.82 3.70
C ASN A 90 -12.46 -2.67 2.27
N PHE A 91 -11.27 -2.13 2.11
CA PHE A 91 -10.63 -1.98 0.80
C PHE A 91 -10.22 -3.35 0.22
N THR A 92 -9.62 -4.20 1.04
CA THR A 92 -9.15 -5.52 0.63
C THR A 92 -10.30 -6.37 0.06
N LYS A 93 -11.44 -6.40 0.75
CA LYS A 93 -12.62 -7.15 0.28
C LYS A 93 -13.25 -6.54 -0.96
N SER A 94 -13.36 -5.21 -1.03
CA SER A 94 -13.98 -4.54 -2.17
C SER A 94 -13.17 -4.71 -3.47
N THR A 95 -11.89 -4.96 -3.37
CA THR A 95 -11.00 -5.20 -4.52
C THR A 95 -10.75 -6.67 -4.81
N GLY A 96 -11.27 -7.59 -3.99
CA GLY A 96 -11.08 -9.02 -4.16
C GLY A 96 -9.65 -9.50 -3.88
N LEU A 97 -8.89 -8.75 -3.08
CA LEU A 97 -7.47 -9.02 -2.81
C LEU A 97 -7.24 -9.73 -1.46
N GLU A 98 -8.24 -10.43 -0.94
CA GLU A 98 -8.08 -11.16 0.32
C GLU A 98 -7.04 -12.29 0.18
N LEU A 99 -6.31 -12.48 1.25
CA LEU A 99 -5.38 -13.59 1.43
C LEU A 99 -5.65 -14.23 2.79
N ASP A 100 -6.25 -15.41 2.78
CA ASP A 100 -6.58 -16.12 4.02
C ASP A 100 -5.33 -16.86 4.53
N LEU A 101 -4.78 -16.36 5.62
CA LEU A 101 -3.65 -16.95 6.33
C LEU A 101 -4.07 -17.49 7.71
N SER A 102 -5.33 -17.86 7.86
CA SER A 102 -5.88 -18.38 9.13
C SER A 102 -5.17 -19.63 9.62
N GLU A 103 -4.71 -20.50 8.72
CA GLU A 103 -3.93 -21.70 9.09
C GLU A 103 -2.61 -21.35 9.79
N LYS A 104 -2.05 -20.17 9.48
CA LYS A 104 -0.84 -19.66 10.13
C LYS A 104 -1.14 -18.76 11.33
N CYS A 105 -2.41 -18.66 11.70
CA CYS A 105 -2.88 -17.78 12.77
C CYS A 105 -2.65 -16.28 12.48
N TYR A 106 -2.50 -15.90 11.22
CA TYR A 106 -2.36 -14.50 10.80
C TYR A 106 -3.71 -13.87 10.44
N GLY A 107 -4.76 -14.67 10.34
CA GLY A 107 -6.06 -14.22 9.90
C GLY A 107 -6.12 -13.92 8.39
N VAL A 108 -7.10 -13.13 8.00
CA VAL A 108 -7.24 -12.70 6.62
C VAL A 108 -6.46 -11.40 6.41
N ARG A 109 -5.59 -11.39 5.43
CA ARG A 109 -4.73 -10.26 5.06
C ARG A 109 -5.02 -9.85 3.62
N CYS A 110 -4.29 -8.88 3.09
CA CYS A 110 -4.33 -8.60 1.66
C CYS A 110 -3.18 -9.30 0.94
N GLN A 111 -3.41 -9.64 -0.32
CA GLN A 111 -2.37 -10.13 -1.21
C GLN A 111 -1.32 -9.04 -1.42
N ARG A 112 -0.13 -9.44 -1.86
CA ARG A 112 0.87 -8.46 -2.31
C ARG A 112 0.42 -7.92 -3.67
N PHE A 113 0.25 -6.60 -3.77
CA PHE A 113 -0.21 -5.97 -5.00
C PHE A 113 0.42 -4.60 -5.22
N SER A 114 0.36 -4.13 -6.44
CA SER A 114 0.55 -2.72 -6.79
C SER A 114 -0.48 -2.32 -7.83
N MET A 115 -0.96 -1.08 -7.78
CA MET A 115 -1.92 -0.58 -8.73
C MET A 115 -1.72 0.91 -8.99
N ILE A 116 -2.19 1.35 -10.16
CA ILE A 116 -2.30 2.76 -10.50
C ILE A 116 -3.79 3.07 -10.59
N VAL A 117 -4.21 4.07 -9.83
CA VAL A 117 -5.61 4.52 -9.79
C VAL A 117 -5.67 5.94 -10.29
N ASP A 118 -6.48 6.21 -11.31
CA ASP A 118 -6.70 7.55 -11.85
C ASP A 118 -8.15 7.96 -11.63
N ASN A 119 -8.34 8.99 -10.83
CA ASN A 119 -9.66 9.51 -10.48
C ASN A 119 -10.65 8.41 -10.05
N GLY A 120 -10.19 7.49 -9.21
CA GLY A 120 -10.99 6.38 -8.68
C GLY A 120 -11.12 5.17 -9.59
N VAL A 121 -10.50 5.18 -10.77
CA VAL A 121 -10.50 4.06 -11.71
C VAL A 121 -9.15 3.35 -11.66
N ILE A 122 -9.17 2.04 -11.45
CA ILE A 122 -7.95 1.22 -11.48
C ILE A 122 -7.52 1.04 -12.93
N GLU A 123 -6.41 1.67 -13.31
CA GLU A 123 -5.83 1.53 -14.65
C GLU A 123 -4.98 0.27 -14.78
N THR A 124 -4.22 -0.05 -13.75
CA THR A 124 -3.26 -1.14 -13.73
C THR A 124 -3.30 -1.83 -12.39
N LEU A 125 -3.29 -3.16 -12.39
CA LEU A 125 -3.24 -3.96 -11.19
C LEU A 125 -2.31 -5.16 -11.41
N HIS A 126 -1.30 -5.29 -10.56
CA HIS A 126 -0.45 -6.47 -10.46
C HIS A 126 -0.58 -7.05 -9.05
N PHE A 127 -0.63 -8.37 -8.94
CA PHE A 127 -0.66 -9.04 -7.64
C PHE A 127 0.13 -10.35 -7.69
N GLU A 128 0.61 -10.77 -6.52
CA GLU A 128 1.44 -11.97 -6.37
C GLU A 128 0.93 -12.80 -5.19
N LYS A 129 0.79 -14.11 -5.39
CA LYS A 129 0.41 -15.07 -4.34
C LYS A 129 1.62 -15.62 -3.57
N GLY A 130 2.80 -15.23 -3.94
CA GLY A 130 4.07 -15.63 -3.36
C GLY A 130 5.18 -15.03 -4.18
N GLY A 131 6.35 -14.88 -3.61
CA GLY A 131 7.46 -14.22 -4.26
C GLY A 131 7.32 -12.70 -4.30
N PHE A 132 8.23 -12.06 -5.03
CA PHE A 132 8.29 -10.60 -5.14
C PHE A 132 8.96 -10.23 -6.46
N GLY A 133 8.34 -9.34 -7.23
CA GLY A 133 8.87 -8.87 -8.51
C GLY A 133 7.83 -8.06 -9.28
N GLU A 134 6.69 -8.66 -9.56
CA GLU A 134 5.63 -8.05 -10.38
C GLU A 134 4.93 -6.87 -9.68
N THR A 135 5.10 -6.72 -8.37
CA THR A 135 4.48 -5.67 -7.56
C THR A 135 5.48 -4.65 -7.04
N SER A 136 6.71 -4.70 -7.53
CA SER A 136 7.79 -3.79 -7.12
C SER A 136 7.58 -2.39 -7.66
N ALA A 137 8.28 -1.43 -7.03
CA ALA A 137 8.29 -0.05 -7.50
C ALA A 137 8.87 0.07 -8.92
N GLU A 138 9.91 -0.71 -9.22
CA GLU A 138 10.52 -0.77 -10.55
C GLU A 138 9.52 -1.24 -11.60
N ARG A 139 8.71 -2.24 -11.27
CA ARG A 139 7.67 -2.74 -12.17
C ARG A 139 6.57 -1.70 -12.39
N LEU A 140 6.15 -1.02 -11.33
CA LEU A 140 5.14 0.03 -11.42
C LEU A 140 5.62 1.20 -12.28
N LEU A 141 6.89 1.59 -12.15
CA LEU A 141 7.48 2.66 -12.97
C LEU A 141 7.40 2.38 -14.47
N LYS A 142 7.44 1.11 -14.89
CA LYS A 142 7.30 0.73 -16.30
C LYS A 142 5.90 0.97 -16.85
N ASP A 143 4.89 1.02 -15.98
CA ASP A 143 3.50 1.25 -16.36
C ASP A 143 3.13 2.75 -16.37
N LEU A 144 4.00 3.59 -15.86
CA LEU A 144 3.79 5.05 -15.83
C LEU A 144 4.34 5.74 -17.13
#